data_454daa9f1fdf2c5896833b0c65ac4cd2
#
_entry.id   454daa9f1fdf2c5896833b0c65ac4cd2
#
_cell.length_a   1.000
_cell.length_b   1.000
_cell.length_c   1.000
_cell.angle_alpha   90.00
_cell.angle_beta   90.00
_cell.angle_gamma   90.00
#
_symmetry.space_group_name_H-M   'P 1'
#
loop_
_entity.id
_entity.type
_entity.pdbx_description
1 polymer ?
#
loop_
_entity_poly.entity_id
_entity_poly.type
_entity_poly.pdbx_seq_one_letter_code
_entity_poly.pdbx_strand_id
1 'polypeptide(L)'
;AMTLFRSYADDLALMDWLQNKIWPVEEHLNDDIVYWGSMLAFAEMIRGGTTSFCDMYMFMNACGEAAEKAGMRGNLARGLAGISPNASSALQENIELFKKWDGAGDGRFKVMLGPHAPYTCPPEYIKKVRDAAEKFNIPIHIHLCETKGEVDNCLKEYGLTPIALMDNLGLFEQPTLAAHCVHVNDNDIKIMAQKHVCVAHNPGSNLKLASGIAPVIKMRNSGITVGLGTDSAA
;
A
#
# COMPACT_ATOMS: atom_id res chain seq x y z
N ALA A 1 9.31 8.47 1.93
CA ALA A 1 9.35 9.93 2.23
C ALA A 1 8.73 10.27 3.58
N MET A 2 7.73 9.55 4.02
CA MET A 2 7.04 9.77 5.32
C MET A 2 7.97 9.74 6.54
N THR A 3 9.19 9.23 6.43
CA THR A 3 10.22 9.33 7.47
C THR A 3 10.38 10.76 8.04
N LEU A 4 10.10 11.79 7.23
CA LEU A 4 10.10 13.19 7.65
C LEU A 4 8.97 13.54 8.63
N PHE A 5 7.91 12.73 8.71
CA PHE A 5 6.77 12.94 9.59
C PHE A 5 6.85 12.14 10.90
N ARG A 6 7.96 11.46 11.14
CA ARG A 6 8.17 10.67 12.36
C ARG A 6 7.97 11.55 13.60
N SER A 7 7.19 11.05 14.56
CA SER A 7 6.82 11.74 15.80
C SER A 7 6.02 13.04 15.61
N TYR A 8 5.45 13.24 14.43
CA TYR A 8 4.60 14.40 14.20
C TYR A 8 3.20 14.24 14.84
N ALA A 9 2.67 13.01 14.86
CA ALA A 9 1.35 12.72 15.44
C ALA A 9 1.31 11.24 15.86
N ASP A 10 1.64 10.94 17.12
CA ASP A 10 1.82 9.56 17.59
C ASP A 10 0.61 8.98 18.35
N ASP A 11 -0.42 9.81 18.71
CA ASP A 11 -1.46 9.47 19.68
C ASP A 11 -2.87 9.46 19.06
N LEU A 12 -3.02 9.25 17.76
CA LEU A 12 -4.29 9.36 17.06
C LEU A 12 -4.71 8.05 16.42
N ALA A 13 -6.02 7.80 16.37
CA ALA A 13 -6.57 6.73 15.55
C ALA A 13 -6.42 7.06 14.05
N LEU A 14 -6.38 6.02 13.20
CA LEU A 14 -6.04 6.14 11.77
C LEU A 14 -6.76 7.30 11.05
N MET A 15 -8.07 7.40 11.15
CA MET A 15 -8.81 8.42 10.39
C MET A 15 -8.55 9.84 10.90
N ASP A 16 -8.40 10.02 12.21
CA ASP A 16 -8.03 11.31 12.80
C ASP A 16 -6.59 11.68 12.43
N TRP A 17 -5.70 10.70 12.43
CA TRP A 17 -4.32 10.84 12.01
C TRP A 17 -4.22 11.28 10.53
N LEU A 18 -4.92 10.59 9.63
CA LEU A 18 -4.93 10.91 8.20
C LEU A 18 -5.52 12.31 7.94
N GLN A 19 -6.78 12.55 8.39
CA GLN A 19 -7.54 13.74 7.98
C GLN A 19 -7.03 15.02 8.63
N ASN A 20 -6.61 14.95 9.90
CA ASN A 20 -6.29 16.13 10.68
C ASN A 20 -4.78 16.45 10.73
N LYS A 21 -3.93 15.50 10.33
CA LYS A 21 -2.47 15.64 10.43
C LYS A 21 -1.75 15.37 9.13
N ILE A 22 -1.92 14.19 8.55
CA ILE A 22 -1.06 13.74 7.45
C ILE A 22 -1.48 14.39 6.13
N TRP A 23 -2.73 14.28 5.71
CA TRP A 23 -3.19 14.84 4.44
C TRP A 23 -2.91 16.36 4.32
N PRO A 24 -3.15 17.20 5.35
CA PRO A 24 -2.78 18.62 5.27
C PRO A 24 -1.28 18.87 5.05
N VAL A 25 -0.41 18.04 5.61
CA VAL A 25 1.04 18.16 5.40
C VAL A 25 1.45 17.62 4.02
N GLU A 26 0.80 16.56 3.57
CA GLU A 26 1.06 15.95 2.25
C GLU A 26 0.72 16.89 1.08
N GLU A 27 -0.19 17.86 1.27
CA GLU A 27 -0.48 18.91 0.26
C GLU A 27 0.75 19.78 -0.07
N HIS A 28 1.75 19.81 0.80
CA HIS A 28 2.99 20.58 0.61
C HIS A 28 4.13 19.76 0.02
N LEU A 29 3.92 18.47 -0.25
CA LEU A 29 4.96 17.61 -0.83
C LEU A 29 5.25 17.99 -2.28
N ASN A 30 6.50 17.76 -2.64
CA ASN A 30 7.02 17.87 -3.99
C ASN A 30 8.14 16.85 -4.22
N ASP A 31 8.68 16.78 -5.44
CA ASP A 31 9.72 15.82 -5.80
C ASP A 31 10.97 15.95 -4.90
N ASP A 32 11.42 17.18 -4.59
CA ASP A 32 12.60 17.40 -3.74
C ASP A 32 12.40 16.87 -2.33
N ILE A 33 11.25 17.15 -1.70
CA ILE A 33 10.93 16.70 -0.35
C ILE A 33 10.88 15.16 -0.32
N VAL A 34 10.22 14.57 -1.31
CA VAL A 34 10.10 13.10 -1.40
C VAL A 34 11.46 12.46 -1.69
N TYR A 35 12.29 13.06 -2.55
CA TYR A 35 13.64 12.57 -2.80
C TYR A 35 14.49 12.54 -1.51
N TRP A 36 14.59 13.63 -0.79
CA TRP A 36 15.41 13.71 0.42
C TRP A 36 14.85 12.91 1.58
N GLY A 37 13.51 12.86 1.74
CA GLY A 37 12.86 11.98 2.72
C GLY A 37 13.12 10.51 2.44
N SER A 38 13.13 10.11 1.17
CA SER A 38 13.48 8.76 0.74
C SER A 38 14.96 8.46 0.98
N MET A 39 15.86 9.40 0.68
CA MET A 39 17.30 9.25 0.96
C MET A 39 17.58 9.05 2.45
N LEU A 40 16.89 9.78 3.32
CA LEU A 40 16.99 9.59 4.78
C LEU A 40 16.52 8.17 5.16
N ALA A 41 15.36 7.73 4.66
CA ALA A 41 14.85 6.40 4.91
C ALA A 41 15.84 5.31 4.45
N PHE A 42 16.43 5.45 3.26
CA PHE A 42 17.38 4.49 2.72
C PHE A 42 18.69 4.46 3.54
N ALA A 43 19.17 5.60 4.01
CA ALA A 43 20.32 5.63 4.91
C ALA A 43 20.07 4.84 6.20
N GLU A 44 18.89 4.98 6.80
CA GLU A 44 18.50 4.22 7.99
C GLU A 44 18.30 2.73 7.67
N MET A 45 17.64 2.39 6.55
CA MET A 45 17.45 1.03 6.09
C MET A 45 18.79 0.30 5.90
N ILE A 46 19.74 0.92 5.20
CA ILE A 46 21.07 0.36 4.95
C ILE A 46 21.81 0.12 6.28
N ARG A 47 21.77 1.08 7.20
CA ARG A 47 22.36 0.92 8.54
C ARG A 47 21.70 -0.17 9.36
N GLY A 48 20.40 -0.40 9.17
CA GLY A 48 19.64 -1.47 9.83
C GLY A 48 19.73 -2.83 9.13
N GLY A 49 20.44 -2.93 8.00
CA GLY A 49 20.56 -4.16 7.22
C GLY A 49 19.38 -4.47 6.29
N THR A 50 18.46 -3.50 6.08
CA THR A 50 17.36 -3.63 5.13
C THR A 50 17.87 -3.40 3.72
N THR A 51 17.68 -4.38 2.82
CA THR A 51 18.22 -4.34 1.45
C THR A 51 17.17 -4.04 0.38
N SER A 52 15.89 -4.11 0.74
CA SER A 52 14.77 -3.86 -0.19
C SER A 52 13.60 -3.22 0.53
N PHE A 53 12.79 -2.48 -0.23
CA PHE A 53 11.57 -1.85 0.28
C PHE A 53 10.40 -2.06 -0.69
N CYS A 54 9.19 -1.93 -0.17
CA CYS A 54 7.96 -1.80 -0.94
C CYS A 54 7.25 -0.55 -0.44
N ASP A 55 6.98 0.40 -1.32
CA ASP A 55 6.43 1.71 -0.96
C ASP A 55 5.26 2.08 -1.86
N MET A 56 4.17 2.55 -1.24
CA MET A 56 3.03 3.14 -1.91
C MET A 56 2.89 4.59 -1.45
N TYR A 57 3.24 5.54 -2.34
CA TYR A 57 3.18 6.94 -1.97
C TYR A 57 2.96 7.86 -3.18
N MET A 58 3.19 9.15 -3.00
CA MET A 58 3.18 10.18 -4.05
C MET A 58 4.60 10.46 -4.55
N PHE A 59 4.75 11.09 -5.72
CA PHE A 59 6.05 11.46 -6.31
C PHE A 59 7.03 10.29 -6.43
N MET A 60 6.54 9.12 -6.84
CA MET A 60 7.32 7.87 -6.82
C MET A 60 8.49 7.86 -7.82
N ASN A 61 8.51 8.76 -8.81
CA ASN A 61 9.69 8.96 -9.64
C ASN A 61 10.87 9.46 -8.81
N ALA A 62 10.66 10.45 -7.93
CA ALA A 62 11.69 10.97 -7.04
C ALA A 62 12.17 9.90 -6.03
N CYS A 63 11.25 9.07 -5.51
CA CYS A 63 11.61 7.93 -4.69
C CYS A 63 12.47 6.91 -5.46
N GLY A 64 12.11 6.61 -6.71
CA GLY A 64 12.87 5.72 -7.59
C GLY A 64 14.29 6.22 -7.85
N GLU A 65 14.45 7.52 -8.16
CA GLU A 65 15.75 8.17 -8.37
C GLU A 65 16.62 8.15 -7.10
N ALA A 66 16.01 8.41 -5.93
CA ALA A 66 16.70 8.29 -4.65
C ALA A 66 17.14 6.84 -4.37
N ALA A 67 16.28 5.86 -4.66
CA ALA A 67 16.57 4.44 -4.47
C ALA A 67 17.69 3.95 -5.42
N GLU A 68 17.67 4.39 -6.66
CA GLU A 68 18.72 4.09 -7.64
C GLU A 68 20.07 4.63 -7.17
N LYS A 69 20.09 5.91 -6.74
CA LYS A 69 21.29 6.58 -6.20
C LYS A 69 21.84 5.90 -4.94
N ALA A 70 20.96 5.44 -4.05
CA ALA A 70 21.32 4.71 -2.82
C ALA A 70 21.70 3.24 -3.06
N GLY A 71 21.47 2.70 -4.26
CA GLY A 71 21.72 1.28 -4.57
C GLY A 71 20.67 0.33 -3.98
N MET A 72 19.53 0.84 -3.54
CA MET A 72 18.45 0.03 -2.96
C MET A 72 17.71 -0.80 -4.01
N ARG A 73 17.10 -1.88 -3.56
CA ARG A 73 16.11 -2.65 -4.33
C ARG A 73 14.72 -2.22 -3.90
N GLY A 74 13.84 -1.89 -4.84
CA GLY A 74 12.54 -1.32 -4.53
C GLY A 74 11.38 -1.89 -5.34
N ASN A 75 10.23 -1.91 -4.70
CA ASN A 75 8.93 -2.05 -5.36
C ASN A 75 8.16 -0.74 -5.16
N LEU A 76 7.85 -0.07 -6.26
CA LEU A 76 7.28 1.27 -6.28
C LEU A 76 5.80 1.19 -6.65
N ALA A 77 4.94 1.91 -5.93
CA ALA A 77 3.54 2.07 -6.29
C ALA A 77 3.09 3.53 -6.08
N ARG A 78 2.46 4.12 -7.08
CA ARG A 78 1.79 5.41 -6.91
C ARG A 78 0.48 5.17 -6.16
N GLY A 79 0.30 5.78 -4.99
CA GLY A 79 -0.94 5.71 -4.23
C GLY A 79 -2.11 6.31 -5.02
N LEU A 80 -3.17 5.53 -5.25
CA LEU A 80 -4.32 5.90 -6.06
C LEU A 80 -5.55 6.06 -5.15
N ALA A 81 -6.17 7.24 -5.17
CA ALA A 81 -7.43 7.50 -4.47
C ALA A 81 -8.52 7.82 -5.51
N GLY A 82 -9.48 6.91 -5.69
CA GLY A 82 -10.54 7.03 -6.68
C GLY A 82 -11.52 8.17 -6.41
N ILE A 83 -11.60 8.61 -5.14
CA ILE A 83 -12.41 9.77 -4.72
C ILE A 83 -11.72 11.11 -5.00
N SER A 84 -10.43 11.11 -5.36
CA SER A 84 -9.67 12.32 -5.62
C SER A 84 -9.99 12.91 -6.99
N PRO A 85 -10.01 14.25 -7.15
CA PRO A 85 -10.19 14.89 -8.46
C PRO A 85 -9.18 14.46 -9.52
N ASN A 86 -7.98 14.08 -9.11
CA ASN A 86 -6.90 13.64 -9.99
C ASN A 86 -6.80 12.12 -10.17
N ALA A 87 -7.83 11.35 -9.79
CA ALA A 87 -7.82 9.88 -9.81
C ALA A 87 -7.39 9.29 -11.17
N SER A 88 -7.89 9.85 -12.29
CA SER A 88 -7.56 9.34 -13.63
C SER A 88 -6.10 9.64 -14.02
N SER A 89 -5.60 10.84 -13.71
CA SER A 89 -4.20 11.20 -13.99
C SER A 89 -3.23 10.44 -13.09
N ALA A 90 -3.59 10.18 -11.84
CA ALA A 90 -2.79 9.36 -10.92
C ALA A 90 -2.65 7.91 -11.41
N LEU A 91 -3.71 7.31 -11.96
CA LEU A 91 -3.62 5.97 -12.56
C LEU A 91 -2.69 5.98 -13.79
N GLN A 92 -2.81 7.00 -14.64
CA GLN A 92 -1.90 7.15 -15.77
C GLN A 92 -0.45 7.36 -15.33
N GLU A 93 -0.22 8.17 -14.29
CA GLU A 93 1.10 8.35 -13.66
C GLU A 93 1.68 7.02 -13.18
N ASN A 94 0.88 6.16 -12.55
CA ASN A 94 1.36 4.84 -12.11
C ASN A 94 1.72 3.93 -13.30
N ILE A 95 0.98 4.00 -14.40
CA ILE A 95 1.29 3.25 -15.64
C ILE A 95 2.61 3.76 -16.24
N GLU A 96 2.84 5.06 -16.28
CA GLU A 96 4.12 5.62 -16.75
C GLU A 96 5.28 5.28 -15.80
N LEU A 97 5.02 5.25 -14.48
CA LEU A 97 5.99 4.77 -13.50
C LEU A 97 6.41 3.33 -13.81
N PHE A 98 5.45 2.46 -14.12
CA PHE A 98 5.73 1.08 -14.53
C PHE A 98 6.60 1.02 -15.78
N LYS A 99 6.28 1.76 -16.81
CA LYS A 99 7.06 1.80 -18.05
C LYS A 99 8.50 2.27 -17.83
N LYS A 100 8.70 3.20 -16.90
CA LYS A 100 10.02 3.77 -16.59
C LYS A 100 10.86 2.85 -15.70
N TRP A 101 10.24 2.29 -14.65
CA TRP A 101 10.98 1.68 -13.56
C TRP A 101 10.91 0.16 -13.49
N ASP A 102 9.89 -0.52 -14.05
CA ASP A 102 9.83 -1.97 -13.93
C ASP A 102 10.99 -2.62 -14.67
N GLY A 103 11.79 -3.39 -13.94
CA GLY A 103 13.03 -4.00 -14.46
C GLY A 103 14.25 -3.06 -14.52
N ALA A 104 14.10 -1.77 -14.24
CA ALA A 104 15.23 -0.83 -14.20
C ALA A 104 16.27 -1.19 -13.12
N GLY A 105 17.44 -0.55 -13.19
CA GLY A 105 18.55 -0.77 -12.26
C GLY A 105 19.04 -2.22 -12.22
N ASP A 106 19.20 -2.86 -13.37
CA ASP A 106 19.56 -4.28 -13.49
C ASP A 106 18.57 -5.22 -12.76
N GLY A 107 17.26 -4.93 -12.88
CA GLY A 107 16.20 -5.72 -12.26
C GLY A 107 15.97 -5.43 -10.77
N ARG A 108 16.59 -4.39 -10.22
CA ARG A 108 16.40 -4.02 -8.81
C ARG A 108 15.03 -3.40 -8.54
N PHE A 109 14.39 -2.83 -9.56
CA PHE A 109 13.09 -2.17 -9.41
C PHE A 109 11.95 -3.03 -9.95
N LYS A 110 10.85 -3.01 -9.22
CA LYS A 110 9.54 -3.51 -9.62
C LYS A 110 8.50 -2.42 -9.38
N VAL A 111 7.39 -2.49 -10.12
CA VAL A 111 6.30 -1.53 -9.95
C VAL A 111 4.98 -2.27 -9.81
N MET A 112 4.13 -1.77 -8.90
CA MET A 112 2.75 -2.24 -8.69
C MET A 112 1.77 -1.09 -8.91
N LEU A 113 0.52 -1.39 -9.26
CA LEU A 113 -0.56 -0.41 -9.14
C LEU A 113 -0.97 -0.32 -7.67
N GLY A 114 -1.10 0.92 -7.16
CA GLY A 114 -1.33 1.21 -5.76
C GLY A 114 -2.73 1.74 -5.42
N PRO A 115 -3.86 1.03 -5.68
CA PRO A 115 -5.13 1.46 -5.12
C PRO A 115 -5.03 1.52 -3.61
N HIS A 116 -5.26 2.70 -3.02
CA HIS A 116 -4.94 2.94 -1.61
C HIS A 116 -5.69 1.98 -0.69
N ALA A 117 -7.02 2.08 -0.66
CA ALA A 117 -7.88 1.24 0.17
C ALA A 117 -9.32 1.26 -0.35
N PRO A 118 -10.21 0.34 0.05
CA PRO A 118 -11.60 0.31 -0.38
C PRO A 118 -12.38 1.59 -0.06
N TYR A 119 -12.09 2.24 1.07
CA TYR A 119 -12.76 3.48 1.47
C TYR A 119 -12.31 4.72 0.70
N THR A 120 -11.19 4.66 -0.04
CA THR A 120 -10.74 5.73 -0.94
C THR A 120 -10.88 5.36 -2.41
N CYS A 121 -11.13 4.09 -2.72
CA CYS A 121 -11.26 3.58 -4.08
C CYS A 121 -12.62 2.87 -4.27
N PRO A 122 -13.66 3.61 -4.70
CA PRO A 122 -14.97 3.01 -4.98
C PRO A 122 -14.89 1.87 -6.02
N PRO A 123 -15.86 0.93 -6.04
CA PRO A 123 -15.85 -0.23 -6.94
C PRO A 123 -15.58 0.10 -8.40
N GLU A 124 -16.14 1.20 -8.91
CA GLU A 124 -15.93 1.62 -10.31
C GLU A 124 -14.49 2.07 -10.60
N TYR A 125 -13.79 2.58 -9.59
CA TYR A 125 -12.38 2.91 -9.73
C TYR A 125 -11.49 1.65 -9.61
N ILE A 126 -11.82 0.74 -8.68
CA ILE A 126 -11.14 -0.57 -8.56
C ILE A 126 -11.22 -1.33 -9.87
N LYS A 127 -12.37 -1.35 -10.56
CA LYS A 127 -12.49 -1.97 -11.88
C LYS A 127 -11.52 -1.36 -12.91
N LYS A 128 -11.39 -0.03 -12.94
CA LYS A 128 -10.41 0.64 -13.82
C LYS A 128 -8.97 0.26 -13.51
N VAL A 129 -8.63 0.15 -12.22
CA VAL A 129 -7.30 -0.29 -11.79
C VAL A 129 -7.06 -1.75 -12.19
N ARG A 130 -8.04 -2.64 -11.96
CA ARG A 130 -7.99 -4.05 -12.40
C ARG A 130 -7.77 -4.16 -13.91
N ASP A 131 -8.56 -3.43 -14.70
CA ASP A 131 -8.46 -3.47 -16.17
C ASP A 131 -7.08 -3.00 -16.65
N ALA A 132 -6.51 -1.97 -15.99
CA ALA A 132 -5.14 -1.53 -16.27
C ALA A 132 -4.10 -2.58 -15.83
N ALA A 133 -4.28 -3.20 -14.67
CA ALA A 133 -3.42 -4.26 -14.16
C ALA A 133 -3.38 -5.46 -15.12
N GLU A 134 -4.54 -5.91 -15.58
CA GLU A 134 -4.66 -6.99 -16.56
C GLU A 134 -4.00 -6.62 -17.90
N LYS A 135 -4.33 -5.43 -18.44
CA LYS A 135 -3.81 -4.95 -19.73
C LYS A 135 -2.28 -4.88 -19.79
N PHE A 136 -1.65 -4.46 -18.72
CA PHE A 136 -0.20 -4.24 -18.65
C PHE A 136 0.54 -5.32 -17.84
N ASN A 137 -0.18 -6.31 -17.29
CA ASN A 137 0.35 -7.36 -16.41
C ASN A 137 1.10 -6.78 -15.20
N ILE A 138 0.48 -5.81 -14.52
CA ILE A 138 1.06 -5.11 -13.36
C ILE A 138 0.44 -5.68 -12.08
N PRO A 139 1.24 -6.11 -11.08
CA PRO A 139 0.75 -6.53 -9.78
C PRO A 139 0.06 -5.38 -9.00
N ILE A 140 -0.66 -5.75 -7.95
CA ILE A 140 -1.44 -4.81 -7.11
C ILE A 140 -0.84 -4.71 -5.71
N HIS A 141 -0.79 -3.50 -5.16
CA HIS A 141 -0.52 -3.20 -3.76
C HIS A 141 -1.71 -2.41 -3.18
N ILE A 142 -2.33 -2.87 -2.09
CA ILE A 142 -3.54 -2.28 -1.51
C ILE A 142 -3.57 -2.47 0.01
N HIS A 143 -4.16 -1.52 0.78
CA HIS A 143 -4.43 -1.69 2.20
C HIS A 143 -5.82 -2.32 2.37
N LEU A 144 -5.92 -3.39 3.16
CA LEU A 144 -7.16 -4.14 3.35
C LEU A 144 -7.38 -4.55 4.81
N CYS A 145 -8.60 -4.36 5.28
CA CYS A 145 -9.04 -4.79 6.61
C CYS A 145 -8.13 -4.28 7.73
N GLU A 146 -7.64 -3.06 7.60
CA GLU A 146 -6.74 -2.47 8.59
C GLU A 146 -7.47 -2.16 9.88
N THR A 147 -8.63 -1.49 9.81
CA THR A 147 -9.42 -1.13 10.98
C THR A 147 -10.77 -1.84 11.00
N LYS A 148 -11.32 -2.03 12.22
CA LYS A 148 -12.68 -2.56 12.35
C LYS A 148 -13.71 -1.66 11.67
N GLY A 149 -13.53 -0.33 11.73
CA GLY A 149 -14.41 0.62 11.08
C GLY A 149 -14.45 0.48 9.56
N GLU A 150 -13.30 0.21 8.92
CA GLU A 150 -13.24 -0.11 7.48
C GLU A 150 -14.12 -1.32 7.15
N VAL A 151 -13.96 -2.40 7.91
CA VAL A 151 -14.73 -3.64 7.67
C VAL A 151 -16.22 -3.43 7.90
N ASP A 152 -16.60 -2.78 9.03
CA ASP A 152 -18.00 -2.52 9.37
C ASP A 152 -18.68 -1.62 8.33
N ASN A 153 -18.00 -0.59 7.83
CA ASN A 153 -18.51 0.29 6.78
C ASN A 153 -18.66 -0.44 5.45
N CYS A 154 -17.70 -1.26 5.05
CA CYS A 154 -17.76 -2.07 3.83
C CYS A 154 -18.93 -3.07 3.88
N LEU A 155 -19.11 -3.75 5.01
CA LEU A 155 -20.25 -4.64 5.24
C LEU A 155 -21.58 -3.90 5.15
N LYS A 156 -21.67 -2.72 5.74
CA LYS A 156 -22.90 -1.90 5.72
C LYS A 156 -23.25 -1.42 4.31
N GLU A 157 -22.24 -1.01 3.54
CA GLU A 157 -22.44 -0.42 2.22
C GLU A 157 -22.62 -1.46 1.12
N TYR A 158 -21.82 -2.53 1.14
CA TYR A 158 -21.76 -3.53 0.06
C TYR A 158 -22.23 -4.93 0.48
N GLY A 159 -22.48 -5.18 1.76
CA GLY A 159 -22.81 -6.53 2.26
C GLY A 159 -21.64 -7.51 2.24
N LEU A 160 -20.43 -7.04 1.98
CA LEU A 160 -19.21 -7.84 1.83
C LEU A 160 -18.08 -7.26 2.71
N THR A 161 -17.17 -8.14 3.15
CA THR A 161 -15.90 -7.67 3.72
C THR A 161 -15.01 -7.04 2.64
N PRO A 162 -14.02 -6.19 3.00
CA PRO A 162 -13.08 -5.64 2.02
C PRO A 162 -12.42 -6.72 1.15
N ILE A 163 -12.00 -7.84 1.72
CA ILE A 163 -11.41 -8.97 0.98
C ILE A 163 -12.43 -9.56 -0.01
N ALA A 164 -13.64 -9.89 0.46
CA ALA A 164 -14.67 -10.45 -0.39
C ALA A 164 -15.14 -9.49 -1.51
N LEU A 165 -15.14 -8.18 -1.22
CA LEU A 165 -15.44 -7.16 -2.22
C LEU A 165 -14.36 -7.09 -3.31
N MET A 166 -13.07 -7.09 -2.95
CA MET A 166 -11.98 -7.07 -3.92
C MET A 166 -11.96 -8.33 -4.78
N ASP A 167 -12.22 -9.50 -4.19
CA ASP A 167 -12.38 -10.76 -4.93
C ASP A 167 -13.55 -10.70 -5.92
N ASN A 168 -14.71 -10.23 -5.46
CA ASN A 168 -15.90 -10.06 -6.31
C ASN A 168 -15.69 -9.07 -7.48
N LEU A 169 -14.84 -8.06 -7.29
CA LEU A 169 -14.45 -7.13 -8.34
C LEU A 169 -13.34 -7.68 -9.27
N GLY A 170 -12.83 -8.88 -9.00
CA GLY A 170 -11.78 -9.55 -9.78
C GLY A 170 -10.38 -8.96 -9.58
N LEU A 171 -10.14 -8.19 -8.50
CA LEU A 171 -8.83 -7.57 -8.26
C LEU A 171 -7.74 -8.63 -8.01
N PHE A 172 -8.09 -9.73 -7.35
CA PHE A 172 -7.16 -10.80 -7.00
C PHE A 172 -6.84 -11.78 -8.14
N GLU A 173 -7.34 -11.53 -9.35
CA GLU A 173 -6.86 -12.24 -10.55
C GLU A 173 -5.43 -11.79 -10.94
N GLN A 174 -4.97 -10.67 -10.39
CA GLN A 174 -3.60 -10.21 -10.48
C GLN A 174 -2.84 -10.50 -9.19
N PRO A 175 -1.51 -10.77 -9.26
CA PRO A 175 -0.70 -10.91 -8.05
C PRO A 175 -0.88 -9.70 -7.12
N THR A 176 -1.31 -9.95 -5.88
CA THR A 176 -1.68 -8.87 -4.96
C THR A 176 -0.92 -8.96 -3.65
N LEU A 177 -0.39 -7.81 -3.22
CA LEU A 177 0.13 -7.56 -1.88
C LEU A 177 -0.90 -6.75 -1.10
N ALA A 178 -1.48 -7.34 -0.06
CA ALA A 178 -2.40 -6.68 0.87
C ALA A 178 -1.65 -6.24 2.13
N ALA A 179 -1.67 -4.95 2.44
CA ALA A 179 -1.12 -4.44 3.69
C ALA A 179 -2.13 -4.60 4.84
N HIS A 180 -1.62 -4.80 6.05
CA HIS A 180 -2.29 -4.92 7.34
C HIS A 180 -3.06 -6.22 7.56
N CYS A 181 -4.22 -6.42 6.95
CA CYS A 181 -5.08 -7.59 7.13
C CYS A 181 -5.36 -7.92 8.61
N VAL A 182 -5.66 -6.89 9.42
CA VAL A 182 -5.88 -7.02 10.87
C VAL A 182 -7.23 -7.66 11.16
N HIS A 183 -8.30 -7.17 10.53
CA HIS A 183 -9.68 -7.58 10.80
C HIS A 183 -10.24 -8.55 9.75
N VAL A 184 -9.44 -9.56 9.36
CA VAL A 184 -9.86 -10.62 8.44
C VAL A 184 -10.53 -11.76 9.19
N ASN A 185 -11.62 -12.30 8.64
CA ASN A 185 -12.32 -13.48 9.16
C ASN A 185 -11.86 -14.77 8.44
N ASP A 186 -12.43 -15.92 8.80
CA ASP A 186 -12.04 -17.21 8.24
C ASP A 186 -12.31 -17.34 6.75
N ASN A 187 -13.39 -16.72 6.27
CA ASN A 187 -13.72 -16.73 4.85
C ASN A 187 -12.74 -15.82 4.07
N ASP A 188 -12.39 -14.68 4.63
CA ASP A 188 -11.39 -13.78 4.04
C ASP A 188 -10.03 -14.48 3.89
N ILE A 189 -9.58 -15.18 4.95
CA ILE A 189 -8.33 -15.95 4.92
C ILE A 189 -8.38 -17.05 3.86
N LYS A 190 -9.54 -17.72 3.71
CA LYS A 190 -9.73 -18.74 2.67
C LYS A 190 -9.64 -18.15 1.26
N ILE A 191 -10.29 -17.00 1.01
CA ILE A 191 -10.22 -16.28 -0.27
C ILE A 191 -8.77 -15.92 -0.58
N MET A 192 -8.08 -15.26 0.38
CA MET A 192 -6.69 -14.83 0.23
C MET A 192 -5.76 -16.01 -0.09
N ALA A 193 -5.92 -17.14 0.57
CA ALA A 193 -5.13 -18.34 0.33
C ALA A 193 -5.39 -18.91 -1.08
N GLN A 194 -6.66 -18.99 -1.51
CA GLN A 194 -7.04 -19.49 -2.84
C GLN A 194 -6.56 -18.59 -3.97
N LYS A 195 -6.54 -17.29 -3.75
CA LYS A 195 -6.08 -16.26 -4.72
C LYS A 195 -4.60 -15.92 -4.61
N HIS A 196 -3.86 -16.61 -3.74
CA HIS A 196 -2.44 -16.39 -3.51
C HIS A 196 -2.07 -14.94 -3.14
N VAL A 197 -2.97 -14.25 -2.42
CA VAL A 197 -2.71 -12.91 -1.91
C VAL A 197 -1.57 -12.97 -0.88
N CYS A 198 -0.56 -12.12 -1.06
CA CYS A 198 0.51 -11.94 -0.08
C CYS A 198 0.14 -10.84 0.91
N VAL A 199 0.68 -10.92 2.13
CA VAL A 199 0.39 -9.94 3.19
C VAL A 199 1.65 -9.23 3.65
N ALA A 200 1.59 -7.89 3.72
CA ALA A 200 2.56 -7.07 4.46
C ALA A 200 1.99 -6.78 5.85
N HIS A 201 2.51 -7.46 6.86
CA HIS A 201 2.12 -7.25 8.26
C HIS A 201 2.92 -6.09 8.85
N ASN A 202 2.22 -5.04 9.29
CA ASN A 202 2.80 -3.81 9.82
C ASN A 202 2.52 -3.68 11.33
N PRO A 203 3.14 -4.48 12.21
CA PRO A 203 2.75 -4.54 13.62
C PRO A 203 2.95 -3.22 14.36
N GLY A 204 3.98 -2.45 14.02
CA GLY A 204 4.24 -1.15 14.63
C GLY A 204 3.11 -0.16 14.36
N SER A 205 2.77 0.03 13.09
CA SER A 205 1.65 0.88 12.67
C SER A 205 0.32 0.41 13.24
N ASN A 206 0.01 -0.88 13.13
CA ASN A 206 -1.24 -1.46 13.63
C ASN A 206 -1.47 -1.16 15.12
N LEU A 207 -0.42 -1.20 15.93
CA LEU A 207 -0.49 -0.92 17.37
C LEU A 207 -0.54 0.59 17.64
N LYS A 208 0.26 1.38 16.94
CA LYS A 208 0.32 2.84 17.09
C LYS A 208 -0.99 3.52 16.74
N LEU A 209 -1.61 3.10 15.63
CA LEU A 209 -2.90 3.64 15.14
C LEU A 209 -4.13 2.94 15.75
N ALA A 210 -3.91 2.08 16.75
CA ALA A 210 -4.94 1.30 17.41
C ALA A 210 -5.79 0.44 16.44
N SER A 211 -5.22 0.03 15.30
CA SER A 211 -5.87 -0.85 14.34
C SER A 211 -6.08 -2.26 14.88
N GLY A 212 -5.14 -2.77 15.69
CA GLY A 212 -5.26 -4.08 16.35
C GLY A 212 -4.13 -5.06 16.02
N ILE A 213 -4.37 -6.35 16.24
CA ILE A 213 -3.39 -7.43 16.03
C ILE A 213 -3.88 -8.36 14.92
N ALA A 214 -3.14 -8.43 13.83
CA ALA A 214 -3.47 -9.31 12.70
C ALA A 214 -3.31 -10.81 13.07
N PRO A 215 -4.18 -11.70 12.57
CA PRO A 215 -4.13 -13.14 12.85
C PRO A 215 -3.05 -13.85 12.02
N VAL A 216 -1.77 -13.41 12.16
CA VAL A 216 -0.63 -13.84 11.35
C VAL A 216 -0.43 -15.36 11.34
N ILE A 217 -0.52 -15.99 12.52
CA ILE A 217 -0.34 -17.45 12.63
C ILE A 217 -1.40 -18.18 11.80
N LYS A 218 -2.66 -17.72 11.86
CA LYS A 218 -3.76 -18.32 11.11
C LYS A 218 -3.58 -18.15 9.60
N MET A 219 -3.19 -16.97 9.15
CA MET A 219 -2.88 -16.70 7.74
C MET A 219 -1.75 -17.61 7.24
N ARG A 220 -0.64 -17.71 7.97
CA ARG A 220 0.48 -18.59 7.61
C ARG A 220 0.11 -20.07 7.58
N ASN A 221 -0.68 -20.54 8.56
CA ASN A 221 -1.15 -21.92 8.59
C ASN A 221 -2.10 -22.24 7.41
N SER A 222 -2.72 -21.22 6.82
CA SER A 222 -3.56 -21.35 5.61
C SER A 222 -2.74 -21.21 4.31
N GLY A 223 -1.40 -21.14 4.36
CA GLY A 223 -0.53 -21.07 3.20
C GLY A 223 -0.32 -19.66 2.65
N ILE A 224 -0.80 -18.61 3.33
CA ILE A 224 -0.59 -17.23 2.90
C ILE A 224 0.86 -16.81 3.19
N THR A 225 1.53 -16.23 2.20
CA THR A 225 2.84 -15.60 2.40
C THR A 225 2.67 -14.31 3.16
N VAL A 226 3.35 -14.21 4.31
CA VAL A 226 3.33 -13.01 5.16
C VAL A 226 4.75 -12.48 5.33
N GLY A 227 4.97 -11.24 4.92
CA GLY A 227 6.18 -10.46 5.17
C GLY A 227 5.96 -9.40 6.24
N LEU A 228 7.06 -8.85 6.79
CA LEU A 228 7.01 -7.74 7.74
C LEU A 228 7.21 -6.40 7.01
N GLY A 229 6.43 -5.41 7.42
CA GLY A 229 6.57 -4.02 7.02
C GLY A 229 6.59 -3.08 8.23
N THR A 230 6.93 -1.83 8.00
CA THR A 230 7.00 -0.80 9.04
C THR A 230 5.89 0.24 8.93
N ASP A 231 5.36 0.43 7.72
CA ASP A 231 4.42 1.52 7.40
C ASP A 231 4.96 2.92 7.73
N SER A 232 6.29 3.05 7.63
CA SER A 232 7.05 4.30 7.77
C SER A 232 6.79 5.05 9.07
N ALA A 233 6.10 6.22 9.00
CA ALA A 233 5.83 7.09 10.15
C ALA A 233 4.47 6.81 10.83
N ALA A 234 3.68 5.90 10.29
CA ALA A 234 2.41 5.46 10.86
C ALA A 234 2.60 4.55 12.07
#